data_c95064e37a2e79013ffb555986b4f97e
#
_entry.id   c95064e37a2e79013ffb555986b4f97e
#
_cell.length_a   1.000
_cell.length_b   1.000
_cell.length_c   1.000
_cell.angle_alpha   90.00
_cell.angle_beta   90.00
_cell.angle_gamma   90.00
#
_symmetry.space_group_name_H-M   'P 1'
#
loop_
_entity.id
_entity.type
_entity.pdbx_description
1 polymer ?
#
loop_
_entity_poly.entity_id
_entity_poly.type
_entity_poly.pdbx_seq_one_letter_code
_entity_poly.pdbx_strand_id
1 'polypeptide(L)'
;TFDRFAESFEEQLQVRLRYRAPELVTDALKRYLPAPDKQLDILDAGCGTGLCGPLVAPWAERLVGVDLSVGMLQRAEGKGCYDRLYRIELTEFLRMPNETSAYDVILSADTLCYFGPLEAVSAAARRALRPQGLFAFSVEDAGGTAPLGHILNPHGRYAHAASYVRDCLEGVGFHVLGIDPAVLRTEGGSPVNGLIVVTQAVPQREAYVMKQCAGTASPGL
;
A
#
# COMPACT_ATOMS: atom_id res chain seq x y z
N THR A 1 6.74 -4.78 -20.11
CA THR A 1 7.87 -3.86 -19.83
C THR A 1 8.59 -4.26 -18.54
N PHE A 2 7.87 -4.64 -17.48
CA PHE A 2 8.47 -5.06 -16.19
C PHE A 2 9.24 -6.38 -16.25
N ASP A 3 8.86 -7.34 -17.10
CA ASP A 3 9.53 -8.64 -17.22
C ASP A 3 10.98 -8.53 -17.75
N ARG A 4 11.29 -7.52 -18.59
CA ARG A 4 12.65 -7.29 -19.10
C ARG A 4 13.60 -6.68 -18.07
N PHE A 5 13.06 -6.03 -17.03
CA PHE A 5 13.86 -5.40 -15.99
C PHE A 5 14.15 -6.34 -14.81
N ALA A 6 13.45 -7.46 -14.70
CA ALA A 6 13.57 -8.35 -13.56
C ALA A 6 15.01 -8.86 -13.33
N GLU A 7 15.80 -9.12 -14.37
CA GLU A 7 17.14 -9.71 -14.24
C GLU A 7 18.21 -8.80 -13.62
N SER A 8 18.07 -7.48 -13.79
CA SER A 8 19.00 -6.49 -13.20
C SER A 8 18.35 -5.58 -12.16
N PHE A 9 17.07 -5.86 -11.84
CA PHE A 9 16.22 -4.94 -11.09
C PHE A 9 16.67 -4.76 -9.63
N GLU A 10 16.97 -5.83 -8.92
CA GLU A 10 17.39 -5.74 -7.51
C GLU A 10 18.76 -5.06 -7.33
N GLU A 11 19.75 -5.38 -8.19
CA GLU A 11 21.06 -4.72 -8.15
C GLU A 11 20.95 -3.22 -8.50
N GLN A 12 20.14 -2.89 -9.50
CA GLN A 12 19.93 -1.50 -9.90
C GLN A 12 19.11 -0.71 -8.86
N LEU A 13 18.11 -1.34 -8.23
CA LEU A 13 17.30 -0.70 -7.18
C LEU A 13 18.12 -0.42 -5.92
N GLN A 14 18.83 -1.42 -5.39
CA GLN A 14 19.54 -1.27 -4.13
C GLN A 14 20.79 -0.41 -4.24
N VAL A 15 21.57 -0.57 -5.32
CA VAL A 15 22.88 0.09 -5.46
C VAL A 15 22.77 1.46 -6.12
N ARG A 16 21.98 1.60 -7.20
CA ARG A 16 21.88 2.84 -7.98
C ARG A 16 20.79 3.79 -7.50
N LEU A 17 19.66 3.28 -6.99
CA LEU A 17 18.50 4.10 -6.64
C LEU A 17 18.35 4.32 -5.14
N ARG A 18 19.15 3.71 -4.28
CA ARG A 18 18.97 3.73 -2.82
C ARG A 18 17.50 3.51 -2.44
N TYR A 19 16.91 2.47 -3.05
CA TYR A 19 15.51 2.16 -2.92
C TYR A 19 15.17 1.72 -1.49
N ARG A 20 14.26 2.43 -0.84
CA ARG A 20 13.94 2.27 0.58
C ARG A 20 12.47 2.07 0.87
N ALA A 21 11.61 2.09 -0.14
CA ALA A 21 10.16 2.01 0.10
C ALA A 21 9.74 0.75 0.89
N PRO A 22 10.29 -0.47 0.63
CA PRO A 22 9.96 -1.65 1.43
C PRO A 22 10.26 -1.47 2.92
N GLU A 23 11.47 -1.02 3.27
CA GLU A 23 11.89 -0.80 4.65
C GLU A 23 11.05 0.30 5.31
N LEU A 24 10.83 1.41 4.62
CA LEU A 24 10.06 2.54 5.15
C LEU A 24 8.61 2.16 5.46
N VAL A 25 7.95 1.44 4.54
CA VAL A 25 6.57 0.97 4.74
C VAL A 25 6.50 -0.03 5.88
N THR A 26 7.41 -1.01 5.91
CA THR A 26 7.41 -2.03 6.96
C THR A 26 7.79 -1.47 8.32
N ASP A 27 8.73 -0.53 8.40
CA ASP A 27 9.11 0.10 9.68
C ASP A 27 7.98 1.00 10.22
N ALA A 28 7.24 1.69 9.35
CA ALA A 28 6.06 2.42 9.75
C ALA A 28 4.96 1.49 10.28
N LEU A 29 4.73 0.35 9.60
CA LEU A 29 3.74 -0.66 9.98
C LEU A 29 4.08 -1.32 11.33
N LYS A 30 5.36 -1.65 11.57
CA LYS A 30 5.83 -2.30 12.83
C LYS A 30 5.48 -1.52 14.09
N ARG A 31 5.27 -0.19 13.99
CA ARG A 31 4.85 0.63 15.15
C ARG A 31 3.47 0.25 15.67
N TYR A 32 2.66 -0.41 14.87
CA TYR A 32 1.28 -0.78 15.17
C TYR A 32 1.05 -2.28 15.23
N LEU A 33 2.06 -3.09 14.92
CA LEU A 33 1.98 -4.55 14.99
C LEU A 33 2.27 -5.05 16.42
N PRO A 34 1.67 -6.21 16.81
CA PRO A 34 2.06 -6.90 18.03
C PRO A 34 3.49 -7.44 17.93
N ALA A 35 3.98 -8.11 18.96
CA ALA A 35 5.21 -8.88 18.87
C ALA A 35 5.13 -9.93 17.74
N PRO A 36 6.25 -10.21 17.03
CA PRO A 36 6.24 -11.16 15.93
C PRO A 36 6.04 -12.60 16.45
N ASP A 37 4.90 -13.20 16.10
CA ASP A 37 4.46 -14.51 16.57
C ASP A 37 3.87 -15.40 15.47
N LYS A 38 3.94 -14.94 14.21
CA LYS A 38 3.40 -15.65 13.03
C LYS A 38 1.91 -15.97 13.11
N GLN A 39 1.10 -15.00 13.51
CA GLN A 39 -0.36 -15.15 13.62
C GLN A 39 -1.17 -14.31 12.64
N LEU A 40 -0.51 -13.52 11.77
CA LEU A 40 -1.20 -12.60 10.89
C LEU A 40 -1.32 -13.13 9.46
N ASP A 41 -2.48 -12.96 8.85
CA ASP A 41 -2.66 -13.06 7.41
C ASP A 41 -2.24 -11.75 6.75
N ILE A 42 -1.19 -11.79 5.93
CA ILE A 42 -0.57 -10.61 5.32
C ILE A 42 -0.65 -10.67 3.80
N LEU A 43 -1.05 -9.57 3.17
CA LEU A 43 -1.00 -9.38 1.73
C LEU A 43 0.09 -8.35 1.37
N ASP A 44 1.04 -8.75 0.56
CA ASP A 44 2.00 -7.88 -0.13
C ASP A 44 1.43 -7.50 -1.51
N ALA A 45 0.84 -6.32 -1.57
CA ALA A 45 0.04 -5.83 -2.68
C ALA A 45 0.93 -5.08 -3.70
N GLY A 46 1.21 -5.72 -4.83
CA GLY A 46 2.24 -5.31 -5.77
C GLY A 46 3.62 -5.71 -5.26
N CYS A 47 3.79 -6.99 -4.95
CA CYS A 47 4.96 -7.51 -4.23
C CYS A 47 6.29 -7.37 -5.01
N GLY A 48 6.22 -7.15 -6.34
CA GLY A 48 7.41 -7.06 -7.18
C GLY A 48 8.31 -8.28 -7.01
N THR A 49 9.58 -8.06 -6.75
CA THR A 49 10.58 -9.14 -6.49
C THR A 49 10.54 -9.68 -5.06
N GLY A 50 9.57 -9.25 -4.25
CA GLY A 50 9.33 -9.78 -2.90
C GLY A 50 10.22 -9.15 -1.82
N LEU A 51 10.64 -7.90 -1.97
CA LEU A 51 11.50 -7.23 -0.98
C LEU A 51 10.83 -7.00 0.38
N CYS A 52 9.50 -6.83 0.41
CA CYS A 52 8.75 -6.72 1.66
C CYS A 52 8.61 -8.06 2.39
N GLY A 53 8.55 -9.17 1.65
CA GLY A 53 8.27 -10.49 2.20
C GLY A 53 9.12 -10.88 3.41
N PRO A 54 10.47 -10.91 3.31
CA PRO A 54 11.33 -11.23 4.45
C PRO A 54 11.17 -10.27 5.64
N LEU A 55 10.79 -9.01 5.38
CA LEU A 55 10.64 -7.98 6.41
C LEU A 55 9.38 -8.17 7.26
N VAL A 56 8.33 -8.81 6.71
CA VAL A 56 7.05 -9.07 7.40
C VAL A 56 6.84 -10.55 7.76
N ALA A 57 7.63 -11.45 7.20
CA ALA A 57 7.55 -12.89 7.46
C ALA A 57 7.54 -13.28 8.96
N PRO A 58 8.23 -12.55 9.88
CA PRO A 58 8.16 -12.87 11.31
C PRO A 58 6.74 -12.75 11.92
N TRP A 59 5.84 -11.97 11.33
CA TRP A 59 4.44 -11.81 11.77
C TRP A 59 3.47 -12.71 11.00
N ALA A 60 3.87 -13.18 9.81
CA ALA A 60 2.95 -13.89 8.92
C ALA A 60 2.73 -15.34 9.35
N GLU A 61 1.47 -15.69 9.62
CA GLU A 61 0.97 -17.06 9.52
C GLU A 61 0.83 -17.45 8.05
N ARG A 62 0.25 -16.53 7.27
CA ARG A 62 0.10 -16.64 5.81
C ARG A 62 0.56 -15.34 5.15
N LEU A 63 1.46 -15.48 4.18
CA LEU A 63 1.94 -14.36 3.35
C LEU A 63 1.55 -14.60 1.88
N VAL A 64 0.73 -13.71 1.36
CA VAL A 64 0.28 -13.71 -0.03
C VAL A 64 0.93 -12.56 -0.78
N GLY A 65 1.44 -12.79 -1.97
CA GLY A 65 1.95 -11.75 -2.87
C GLY A 65 1.13 -11.66 -4.15
N VAL A 66 0.92 -10.43 -4.62
CA VAL A 66 0.19 -10.13 -5.88
C VAL A 66 1.02 -9.20 -6.73
N ASP A 67 1.24 -9.54 -8.00
CA ASP A 67 1.88 -8.67 -8.99
C ASP A 67 1.40 -8.99 -10.41
N LEU A 68 1.57 -8.09 -11.36
CA LEU A 68 1.25 -8.30 -12.78
C LEU A 68 2.36 -8.99 -13.56
N SER A 69 3.61 -8.87 -13.09
CA SER A 69 4.79 -9.34 -13.79
C SER A 69 5.18 -10.76 -13.39
N VAL A 70 5.22 -11.67 -14.36
CA VAL A 70 5.69 -13.05 -14.15
C VAL A 70 7.15 -13.05 -13.67
N GLY A 71 8.00 -12.23 -14.29
CA GLY A 71 9.42 -12.17 -13.93
C GLY A 71 9.64 -11.66 -12.49
N MET A 72 8.79 -10.75 -12.00
CA MET A 72 8.82 -10.30 -10.62
C MET A 72 8.39 -11.41 -9.67
N LEU A 73 7.28 -12.09 -9.95
CA LEU A 73 6.75 -13.19 -9.12
C LEU A 73 7.74 -14.36 -9.01
N GLN A 74 8.46 -14.71 -10.09
CA GLN A 74 9.51 -15.74 -10.04
C GLN A 74 10.62 -15.39 -9.04
N ARG A 75 10.97 -14.12 -8.92
CA ARG A 75 11.97 -13.66 -7.93
C ARG A 75 11.40 -13.63 -6.52
N ALA A 76 10.14 -13.20 -6.37
CA ALA A 76 9.45 -13.25 -5.10
C ALA A 76 9.35 -14.69 -4.56
N GLU A 77 9.07 -15.67 -5.44
CA GLU A 77 9.09 -17.10 -5.11
C GLU A 77 10.46 -17.55 -4.57
N GLY A 78 11.53 -17.05 -5.18
CA GLY A 78 12.91 -17.32 -4.73
C GLY A 78 13.24 -16.80 -3.32
N LYS A 79 12.43 -15.91 -2.74
CA LYS A 79 12.57 -15.47 -1.33
C LYS A 79 12.15 -16.56 -0.34
N GLY A 80 11.33 -17.53 -0.75
CA GLY A 80 10.93 -18.68 0.07
C GLY A 80 10.04 -18.33 1.28
N CYS A 81 9.43 -17.14 1.31
CA CYS A 81 8.59 -16.68 2.42
C CYS A 81 7.11 -16.48 2.05
N TYR A 82 6.76 -16.57 0.77
CA TYR A 82 5.37 -16.45 0.33
C TYR A 82 4.69 -17.82 0.27
N ASP A 83 3.50 -17.94 0.85
CA ASP A 83 2.66 -19.14 0.76
C ASP A 83 1.93 -19.22 -0.59
N ARG A 84 1.58 -18.06 -1.15
CA ARG A 84 0.91 -17.93 -2.45
C ARG A 84 1.38 -16.67 -3.18
N LEU A 85 1.53 -16.80 -4.49
CA LEU A 85 1.81 -15.70 -5.40
C LEU A 85 0.78 -15.72 -6.53
N TYR A 86 0.16 -14.56 -6.80
CA TYR A 86 -0.88 -14.43 -7.82
C TYR A 86 -0.49 -13.40 -8.87
N ARG A 87 -0.65 -13.80 -10.14
CA ARG A 87 -0.52 -12.89 -11.27
C ARG A 87 -1.87 -12.31 -11.64
N ILE A 88 -2.23 -11.16 -11.09
CA ILE A 88 -3.52 -10.51 -11.31
C ILE A 88 -3.41 -9.01 -11.03
N GLU A 89 -4.33 -8.20 -11.58
CA GLU A 89 -4.43 -6.79 -11.21
C GLU A 89 -4.89 -6.66 -9.75
N LEU A 90 -4.27 -5.73 -9.03
CA LEU A 90 -4.42 -5.62 -7.58
C LEU A 90 -5.88 -5.37 -7.15
N THR A 91 -6.57 -4.42 -7.81
CA THR A 91 -7.94 -4.09 -7.44
C THR A 91 -8.90 -5.23 -7.78
N GLU A 92 -8.64 -5.95 -8.87
CA GLU A 92 -9.39 -7.15 -9.25
C GLU A 92 -9.21 -8.25 -8.19
N PHE A 93 -7.98 -8.53 -7.79
CA PHE A 93 -7.68 -9.49 -6.73
C PHE A 93 -8.40 -9.17 -5.43
N LEU A 94 -8.27 -7.94 -4.93
CA LEU A 94 -8.89 -7.49 -3.68
C LEU A 94 -10.44 -7.55 -3.72
N ARG A 95 -11.05 -7.56 -4.92
CA ARG A 95 -12.50 -7.68 -5.10
C ARG A 95 -13.00 -9.12 -5.19
N MET A 96 -12.12 -10.11 -5.23
CA MET A 96 -12.54 -11.51 -5.26
C MET A 96 -13.33 -11.86 -4.00
N PRO A 97 -14.38 -12.69 -4.09
CA PRO A 97 -15.22 -13.06 -2.94
C PRO A 97 -14.43 -13.67 -1.78
N ASN A 98 -13.44 -14.50 -2.08
CA ASN A 98 -12.61 -15.20 -1.10
C ASN A 98 -11.63 -14.27 -0.36
N GLU A 99 -11.41 -13.07 -0.88
CA GLU A 99 -10.50 -12.09 -0.29
C GLU A 99 -11.23 -11.12 0.68
N THR A 100 -12.53 -11.28 0.88
CA THR A 100 -13.30 -10.46 1.81
C THR A 100 -12.93 -10.77 3.26
N SER A 101 -12.49 -9.76 4.03
CA SER A 101 -12.04 -9.91 5.42
C SER A 101 -11.02 -11.04 5.59
N ALA A 102 -10.10 -11.18 4.64
CA ALA A 102 -9.14 -12.26 4.56
C ALA A 102 -7.79 -11.90 5.21
N TYR A 103 -7.52 -10.60 5.43
CA TYR A 103 -6.21 -10.13 5.87
C TYR A 103 -6.28 -9.30 7.13
N ASP A 104 -5.25 -9.45 7.98
CA ASP A 104 -4.99 -8.58 9.13
C ASP A 104 -4.15 -7.37 8.71
N VAL A 105 -3.30 -7.57 7.70
CA VAL A 105 -2.40 -6.54 7.17
C VAL A 105 -2.38 -6.60 5.64
N ILE A 106 -2.50 -5.43 5.01
CA ILE A 106 -2.16 -5.22 3.60
C ILE A 106 -1.01 -4.21 3.57
N LEU A 107 0.08 -4.52 2.89
CA LEU A 107 1.15 -3.55 2.63
C LEU A 107 1.37 -3.40 1.13
N SER A 108 1.84 -2.20 0.71
CA SER A 108 2.07 -1.91 -0.71
C SER A 108 3.21 -0.90 -0.86
N ALA A 109 4.38 -1.36 -1.27
CA ALA A 109 5.55 -0.52 -1.46
C ALA A 109 5.74 -0.19 -2.94
N ASP A 110 5.72 1.11 -3.27
CA ASP A 110 6.01 1.67 -4.59
C ASP A 110 5.13 1.13 -5.74
N THR A 111 3.89 0.75 -5.41
CA THR A 111 2.90 0.21 -6.35
C THR A 111 1.76 1.19 -6.59
N LEU A 112 1.24 1.86 -5.54
CA LEU A 112 0.11 2.76 -5.70
C LEU A 112 0.46 4.04 -6.48
N CYS A 113 1.72 4.32 -6.72
CA CYS A 113 2.16 5.37 -7.65
C CYS A 113 1.77 5.09 -9.12
N TYR A 114 1.30 3.90 -9.46
CA TYR A 114 0.73 3.60 -10.78
C TYR A 114 -0.79 3.81 -10.85
N PHE A 115 -1.41 4.19 -9.74
CA PHE A 115 -2.83 4.53 -9.64
C PHE A 115 -3.00 6.05 -9.58
N GLY A 116 -3.84 6.62 -10.44
CA GLY A 116 -4.23 8.03 -10.33
C GLY A 116 -5.21 8.21 -9.18
N PRO A 117 -6.52 7.96 -9.39
CA PRO A 117 -7.51 7.91 -8.33
C PRO A 117 -7.26 6.70 -7.40
N LEU A 118 -7.26 6.91 -6.08
CA LEU A 118 -7.03 5.86 -5.07
C LEU A 118 -8.32 5.27 -4.49
N GLU A 119 -9.50 5.82 -4.81
CA GLU A 119 -10.79 5.45 -4.22
C GLU A 119 -11.11 3.97 -4.42
N ALA A 120 -10.92 3.47 -5.64
CA ALA A 120 -11.27 2.10 -6.00
C ALA A 120 -10.40 1.06 -5.29
N VAL A 121 -9.08 1.27 -5.28
CA VAL A 121 -8.14 0.35 -4.63
C VAL A 121 -8.25 0.44 -3.10
N SER A 122 -8.46 1.64 -2.55
CA SER A 122 -8.65 1.84 -1.10
C SER A 122 -9.94 1.17 -0.61
N ALA A 123 -11.06 1.31 -1.35
CA ALA A 123 -12.31 0.63 -1.03
C ALA A 123 -12.16 -0.90 -1.11
N ALA A 124 -11.42 -1.41 -2.10
CA ALA A 124 -11.15 -2.84 -2.25
C ALA A 124 -10.26 -3.37 -1.10
N ALA A 125 -9.19 -2.62 -0.73
CA ALA A 125 -8.34 -2.95 0.41
C ALA A 125 -9.14 -2.95 1.73
N ARG A 126 -10.02 -1.93 1.91
CA ARG A 126 -10.90 -1.87 3.09
C ARG A 126 -11.82 -3.08 3.22
N ARG A 127 -12.36 -3.57 2.11
CA ARG A 127 -13.20 -4.79 2.06
C ARG A 127 -12.39 -6.05 2.36
N ALA A 128 -11.16 -6.14 1.90
CA ALA A 128 -10.29 -7.30 2.08
C ALA A 128 -9.72 -7.41 3.52
N LEU A 129 -9.66 -6.30 4.25
CA LEU A 129 -9.19 -6.26 5.62
C LEU A 129 -10.26 -6.70 6.63
N ARG A 130 -9.82 -7.43 7.64
CA ARG A 130 -10.58 -7.68 8.86
C ARG A 130 -10.84 -6.37 9.62
N PRO A 131 -11.85 -6.33 10.52
CA PRO A 131 -12.01 -5.20 11.44
C PRO A 131 -10.70 -4.91 12.20
N GLN A 132 -10.31 -3.64 12.27
CA GLN A 132 -9.04 -3.17 12.84
C GLN A 132 -7.77 -3.61 12.09
N GLY A 133 -7.89 -4.28 10.95
CA GLY A 133 -6.75 -4.61 10.09
C GLY A 133 -6.04 -3.35 9.59
N LEU A 134 -4.75 -3.47 9.28
CA LEU A 134 -3.88 -2.36 8.89
C LEU A 134 -3.65 -2.33 7.38
N PHE A 135 -3.68 -1.13 6.80
CA PHE A 135 -3.23 -0.88 5.43
C PHE A 135 -2.07 0.11 5.46
N ALA A 136 -0.89 -0.33 4.99
CA ALA A 136 0.31 0.51 4.92
C ALA A 136 0.84 0.56 3.50
N PHE A 137 1.16 1.75 3.00
CA PHE A 137 1.65 1.90 1.63
C PHE A 137 2.52 3.15 1.44
N SER A 138 3.19 3.23 0.30
CA SER A 138 3.88 4.42 -0.17
C SER A 138 3.24 4.98 -1.44
N VAL A 139 3.25 6.32 -1.59
CA VAL A 139 2.97 7.05 -2.83
C VAL A 139 4.01 8.14 -3.02
N GLU A 140 4.22 8.62 -4.26
CA GLU A 140 5.00 9.84 -4.49
C GLU A 140 4.23 11.06 -3.99
N ASP A 141 4.93 12.04 -3.39
CA ASP A 141 4.33 13.26 -2.85
C ASP A 141 4.17 14.33 -3.94
N ALA A 142 2.96 14.84 -4.10
CA ALA A 142 2.65 15.91 -5.04
C ALA A 142 2.96 17.33 -4.50
N GLY A 143 3.43 17.46 -3.25
CA GLY A 143 3.81 18.74 -2.65
C GLY A 143 2.68 19.78 -2.58
N GLY A 144 1.42 19.36 -2.54
CA GLY A 144 0.27 20.27 -2.40
C GLY A 144 -0.21 20.96 -3.68
N THR A 145 0.38 20.67 -4.86
CA THR A 145 0.08 21.35 -6.13
C THR A 145 -0.83 20.56 -7.06
N ALA A 146 -1.49 19.49 -6.60
CA ALA A 146 -2.33 18.63 -7.40
C ALA A 146 -3.82 19.03 -7.33
N PRO A 147 -4.40 19.69 -8.38
CA PRO A 147 -5.79 20.18 -8.34
C PRO A 147 -6.84 19.09 -8.14
N LEU A 148 -6.56 17.86 -8.61
CA LEU A 148 -7.42 16.67 -8.44
C LEU A 148 -6.95 15.76 -7.30
N GLY A 149 -6.05 16.25 -6.44
CA GLY A 149 -5.42 15.45 -5.39
C GLY A 149 -4.28 14.56 -5.88
N HIS A 150 -4.14 14.35 -7.18
CA HIS A 150 -3.04 13.60 -7.79
C HIS A 150 -2.61 14.21 -9.13
N ILE A 151 -1.39 13.91 -9.56
CA ILE A 151 -0.80 14.38 -10.82
C ILE A 151 0.03 13.27 -11.45
N LEU A 152 -0.10 13.09 -12.77
CA LEU A 152 0.74 12.16 -13.53
C LEU A 152 2.04 12.85 -13.90
N ASN A 153 3.16 12.33 -13.43
CA ASN A 153 4.49 12.80 -13.76
C ASN A 153 4.95 12.31 -15.13
N PRO A 154 5.87 13.02 -15.82
CA PRO A 154 6.38 12.63 -17.15
C PRO A 154 7.00 11.22 -17.20
N HIS A 155 7.50 10.71 -16.08
CA HIS A 155 8.06 9.36 -15.97
C HIS A 155 7.00 8.25 -15.81
N GLY A 156 5.68 8.59 -15.89
CA GLY A 156 4.58 7.63 -15.91
C GLY A 156 4.08 7.15 -14.55
N ARG A 157 4.48 7.80 -13.44
CA ARG A 157 3.96 7.55 -12.09
C ARG A 157 3.14 8.76 -11.61
N TYR A 158 2.15 8.48 -10.78
CA TYR A 158 1.35 9.49 -10.12
C TYR A 158 1.97 9.89 -8.79
N ALA A 159 1.93 11.19 -8.51
CA ALA A 159 2.16 11.73 -7.18
C ALA A 159 0.82 12.18 -6.58
N HIS A 160 0.68 12.08 -5.26
CA HIS A 160 -0.57 12.33 -4.53
C HIS A 160 -0.36 13.38 -3.43
N ALA A 161 -1.34 14.27 -3.25
CA ALA A 161 -1.36 15.20 -2.14
C ALA A 161 -1.77 14.49 -0.84
N ALA A 162 -1.10 14.81 0.27
CA ALA A 162 -1.37 14.18 1.57
C ALA A 162 -2.82 14.36 2.03
N SER A 163 -3.43 15.54 1.76
CA SER A 163 -4.84 15.81 2.08
C SER A 163 -5.78 14.90 1.29
N TYR A 164 -5.55 14.75 -0.02
CA TYR A 164 -6.32 13.84 -0.86
C TYR A 164 -6.24 12.39 -0.39
N VAL A 165 -5.02 11.91 -0.08
CA VAL A 165 -4.82 10.55 0.45
C VAL A 165 -5.63 10.35 1.72
N ARG A 166 -5.61 11.30 2.65
CA ARG A 166 -6.40 11.27 3.88
C ARG A 166 -7.89 11.19 3.60
N ASP A 167 -8.42 12.15 2.82
CA ASP A 167 -9.84 12.24 2.50
C ASP A 167 -10.36 10.98 1.81
N CYS A 168 -9.58 10.44 0.87
CA CYS A 168 -9.87 9.19 0.18
C CYS A 168 -10.00 8.01 1.15
N LEU A 169 -9.04 7.85 2.06
CA LEU A 169 -9.00 6.73 3.02
C LEU A 169 -10.13 6.84 4.05
N GLU A 170 -10.34 8.02 4.63
CA GLU A 170 -11.41 8.26 5.61
C GLU A 170 -12.78 8.08 4.96
N GLY A 171 -12.93 8.51 3.69
CA GLY A 171 -14.16 8.34 2.92
C GLY A 171 -14.60 6.89 2.70
N VAL A 172 -13.66 5.95 2.67
CA VAL A 172 -13.94 4.51 2.51
C VAL A 172 -13.91 3.71 3.82
N GLY A 173 -13.75 4.38 4.97
CA GLY A 173 -13.87 3.77 6.31
C GLY A 173 -12.53 3.30 6.90
N PHE A 174 -11.46 4.02 6.62
CA PHE A 174 -10.21 3.91 7.36
C PHE A 174 -10.08 5.04 8.39
N HIS A 175 -9.36 4.77 9.45
CA HIS A 175 -8.77 5.77 10.34
C HIS A 175 -7.29 5.93 9.99
N VAL A 176 -6.86 7.14 9.65
CA VAL A 176 -5.47 7.43 9.28
C VAL A 176 -4.62 7.56 10.53
N LEU A 177 -3.69 6.61 10.72
CA LEU A 177 -2.78 6.58 11.87
C LEU A 177 -1.55 7.46 11.65
N GLY A 178 -1.09 7.59 10.39
CA GLY A 178 0.04 8.43 10.03
C GLY A 178 0.18 8.64 8.52
N ILE A 179 0.66 9.82 8.12
CA ILE A 179 1.12 10.15 6.78
C ILE A 179 2.44 10.87 6.97
N ASP A 180 3.54 10.15 6.80
CA ASP A 180 4.90 10.65 7.08
C ASP A 180 5.65 10.90 5.76
N PRO A 181 6.22 12.10 5.54
CA PRO A 181 7.07 12.36 4.37
C PRO A 181 8.37 11.56 4.47
N ALA A 182 8.82 11.02 3.33
CA ALA A 182 10.07 10.26 3.25
C ALA A 182 10.69 10.36 1.84
N VAL A 183 11.99 10.09 1.74
CA VAL A 183 12.66 9.88 0.45
C VAL A 183 12.56 8.38 0.13
N LEU A 184 11.76 8.04 -0.88
CA LEU A 184 11.50 6.65 -1.28
C LEU A 184 12.70 6.02 -1.99
N ARG A 185 13.37 6.81 -2.83
CA ARG A 185 14.51 6.41 -3.67
C ARG A 185 15.22 7.64 -4.24
N THR A 186 16.33 7.42 -4.93
CA THR A 186 17.04 8.44 -5.70
C THR A 186 16.98 8.08 -7.18
N GLU A 187 16.52 8.96 -8.05
CA GLU A 187 16.50 8.79 -9.51
C GLU A 187 17.30 9.91 -10.17
N GLY A 188 18.25 9.56 -11.05
CA GLY A 188 19.09 10.56 -11.72
C GLY A 188 19.85 11.48 -10.79
N GLY A 189 20.19 11.02 -9.58
CA GLY A 189 20.89 11.82 -8.56
C GLY A 189 19.96 12.71 -7.71
N SER A 190 18.65 12.75 -8.01
CA SER A 190 17.66 13.54 -7.27
C SER A 190 16.80 12.66 -6.35
N PRO A 191 16.43 13.12 -5.15
CA PRO A 191 15.53 12.38 -4.27
C PRO A 191 14.11 12.38 -4.84
N VAL A 192 13.47 11.21 -4.80
CA VAL A 192 12.04 11.07 -5.05
C VAL A 192 11.34 11.10 -3.69
N ASN A 193 10.69 12.22 -3.42
CA ASN A 193 9.93 12.41 -2.19
C ASN A 193 8.60 11.65 -2.28
N GLY A 194 8.17 11.08 -1.15
CA GLY A 194 6.93 10.36 -1.04
C GLY A 194 6.33 10.46 0.34
N LEU A 195 5.20 9.81 0.48
CA LEU A 195 4.44 9.68 1.70
C LEU A 195 4.38 8.21 2.10
N ILE A 196 4.69 7.93 3.36
CA ILE A 196 4.44 6.63 3.98
C ILE A 196 3.16 6.75 4.78
N VAL A 197 2.18 5.93 4.42
CA VAL A 197 0.82 5.98 4.96
C VAL A 197 0.55 4.72 5.75
N VAL A 198 0.02 4.87 6.97
CA VAL A 198 -0.50 3.75 7.77
C VAL A 198 -1.92 4.08 8.21
N THR A 199 -2.83 3.13 7.98
CA THR A 199 -4.24 3.29 8.30
C THR A 199 -4.80 2.03 8.96
N GLN A 200 -5.89 2.18 9.68
CA GLN A 200 -6.61 1.09 10.32
C GLN A 200 -8.06 1.03 9.83
N ALA A 201 -8.52 -0.17 9.50
CA ALA A 201 -9.89 -0.42 9.09
C ALA A 201 -10.86 -0.20 10.28
N VAL A 202 -11.75 0.79 10.18
CA VAL A 202 -12.75 1.07 11.22
C VAL A 202 -13.82 -0.04 11.22
N PRO A 203 -14.25 -0.56 12.39
CA PRO A 203 -15.36 -1.48 12.48
C PRO A 203 -16.64 -0.91 11.82
N GLN A 204 -17.39 -1.73 11.07
CA GLN A 204 -18.53 -1.25 10.28
C GLN A 204 -19.62 -0.53 11.12
N ARG A 205 -19.78 -0.86 12.41
CA ARG A 205 -20.74 -0.19 13.30
C ARG A 205 -20.35 1.26 13.61
N GLU A 206 -19.07 1.55 13.73
CA GLU A 206 -18.58 2.91 14.03
C GLU A 206 -18.62 3.81 12.79
N ALA A 207 -18.37 3.25 11.60
CA ALA A 207 -18.47 3.97 10.34
C ALA A 207 -19.90 4.51 10.06
N TYR A 208 -20.93 3.80 10.51
CA TYR A 208 -22.32 4.26 10.41
C TYR A 208 -22.61 5.46 11.31
N VAL A 209 -22.09 5.45 12.53
CA VAL A 209 -22.25 6.55 13.50
C VAL A 209 -21.52 7.81 13.06
N MET A 210 -20.29 7.67 12.54
CA MET A 210 -19.52 8.81 12.03
C MET A 210 -20.19 9.51 10.83
N LYS A 211 -20.80 8.76 9.90
CA LYS A 211 -21.56 9.35 8.80
C LYS A 211 -22.82 10.09 9.25
N GLN A 212 -23.46 9.66 10.31
CA GLN A 212 -24.63 10.38 10.88
C GLN A 212 -24.23 11.67 11.58
N CYS A 213 -23.09 11.69 12.29
CA CYS A 213 -22.59 12.89 12.96
C CYS A 213 -22.10 13.96 11.96
N ALA A 214 -21.51 13.55 10.83
CA ALA A 214 -21.07 14.49 9.79
C ALA A 214 -22.24 15.08 8.96
N GLY A 215 -23.40 14.41 8.92
CA GLY A 215 -24.58 14.86 8.16
C GLY A 215 -25.52 15.83 8.90
N THR A 216 -25.26 16.17 10.18
CA THR A 216 -26.14 17.03 10.99
C THR A 216 -25.71 18.50 11.10
N ALA A 217 -24.71 18.95 10.36
CA ALA A 217 -24.44 20.36 10.18
C ALA A 217 -25.42 20.97 9.17
N SER A 218 -26.67 21.23 9.57
CA SER A 218 -27.59 22.08 8.84
C SER A 218 -27.05 23.51 8.80
N PRO A 219 -27.11 24.20 7.66
CA PRO A 219 -26.87 25.63 7.64
C PRO A 219 -28.05 26.29 8.36
N GLY A 220 -27.78 26.85 9.55
CA GLY A 220 -28.73 27.73 10.24
C GLY A 220 -28.97 28.99 9.42
N LEU A 221 -30.19 29.40 9.38
CA LEU A 221 -30.79 30.58 8.81
C LEU A 221 -30.02 31.89 9.08
#